data_78873a648cf1ba777a575cac1ce69589
#
_entry.id   78873a648cf1ba777a575cac1ce69589
#
_cell.length_a   1.000
_cell.length_b   1.000
_cell.length_c   1.000
_cell.angle_alpha   90.00
_cell.angle_beta   90.00
_cell.angle_gamma   90.00
#
_symmetry.space_group_name_H-M   'P 1'
#
loop_
_entity.id
_entity.type
_entity.pdbx_description
1 polymer ?
#
loop_
_entity_poly.entity_id
_entity_poly.type
_entity_poly.pdbx_seq_one_letter_code
_entity_poly.pdbx_strand_id
1 'polypeptide(L)'
;NVTLPHKRVAADLVNALTPRAQQADAVNTILRRGGELIGDNTDGVGLLTDLTQNLGLRLASPRILMLGAGGAARGTLGPLLELKPSTLVIANRTAERAMGLAAEFADRGAVSGAAFDGIEPLEPFDLIINATSASLKGEVPPIPLRAVARNTTCYDMAYGIGETPFTQWARDHGA
;
A
#
# COMPACT_ATOMS: atom_id res chain seq x y z
N ASN A 1 -14.76 -4.68 -12.35
CA ASN A 1 -13.85 -4.29 -11.27
C ASN A 1 -14.37 -4.75 -9.92
N VAL A 2 -13.46 -5.04 -8.99
CA VAL A 2 -13.75 -5.46 -7.61
C VAL A 2 -13.03 -4.53 -6.65
N THR A 3 -13.74 -4.10 -5.60
CA THR A 3 -13.18 -3.24 -4.56
C THR A 3 -13.44 -3.81 -3.17
N LEU A 4 -13.05 -3.06 -2.13
CA LEU A 4 -13.27 -3.42 -0.73
C LEU A 4 -14.77 -3.73 -0.45
N PRO A 5 -15.06 -4.74 0.37
CA PRO A 5 -14.13 -5.68 1.04
C PRO A 5 -13.89 -6.97 0.23
N HIS A 6 -14.24 -7.02 -1.05
CA HIS A 6 -14.43 -8.25 -1.81
C HIS A 6 -13.21 -8.77 -2.58
N LYS A 7 -12.09 -8.03 -2.59
CA LYS A 7 -10.89 -8.36 -3.41
C LYS A 7 -10.33 -9.76 -3.14
N ARG A 8 -10.36 -10.22 -1.89
CA ARG A 8 -9.87 -11.54 -1.51
C ARG A 8 -10.86 -12.65 -1.91
N VAL A 9 -12.13 -12.46 -1.60
CA VAL A 9 -13.19 -13.40 -1.99
C VAL A 9 -13.23 -13.58 -3.52
N ALA A 10 -12.99 -12.51 -4.27
CA ALA A 10 -12.93 -12.59 -5.73
C ALA A 10 -11.77 -13.48 -6.23
N ALA A 11 -10.65 -13.53 -5.49
CA ALA A 11 -9.54 -14.42 -5.83
C ALA A 11 -9.92 -15.89 -5.69
N ASP A 12 -10.76 -16.23 -4.72
CA ASP A 12 -11.26 -17.61 -4.49
C ASP A 12 -12.32 -18.04 -5.53
N LEU A 13 -12.95 -17.08 -6.21
CA LEU A 13 -14.09 -17.33 -7.13
C LEU A 13 -13.71 -17.41 -8.61
N VAL A 14 -12.49 -17.02 -8.99
CA VAL A 14 -12.04 -17.06 -10.38
C VAL A 14 -11.40 -18.40 -10.73
N ASN A 15 -11.39 -18.75 -12.02
CA ASN A 15 -10.81 -20.01 -12.49
C ASN A 15 -9.26 -19.97 -12.51
N ALA A 16 -8.67 -18.78 -12.73
CA ALA A 16 -7.23 -18.58 -12.75
C ALA A 16 -6.87 -17.19 -12.25
N LEU A 17 -5.66 -17.04 -11.72
CA LEU A 17 -5.08 -15.77 -11.29
C LEU A 17 -3.89 -15.41 -12.15
N THR A 18 -3.73 -14.13 -12.47
CA THR A 18 -2.45 -13.62 -13.01
C THR A 18 -1.37 -13.73 -11.92
N PRO A 19 -0.07 -13.75 -12.29
CA PRO A 19 1.01 -13.82 -11.30
C PRO A 19 0.93 -12.70 -10.24
N ARG A 20 0.57 -11.48 -10.62
CA ARG A 20 0.42 -10.35 -9.68
C ARG A 20 -0.81 -10.47 -8.79
N ALA A 21 -1.92 -11.03 -9.28
CA ALA A 21 -3.08 -11.30 -8.45
C ALA A 21 -2.83 -12.46 -7.47
N GLN A 22 -2.12 -13.49 -7.91
CA GLN A 22 -1.69 -14.60 -7.05
C GLN A 22 -0.78 -14.10 -5.94
N GLN A 23 0.21 -13.25 -6.26
CA GLN A 23 1.10 -12.64 -5.30
C GLN A 23 0.36 -11.73 -4.30
N ALA A 24 -0.62 -10.97 -4.79
CA ALA A 24 -1.45 -10.09 -3.97
C ALA A 24 -2.44 -10.86 -3.09
N ASP A 25 -2.75 -12.12 -3.40
CA ASP A 25 -3.87 -12.88 -2.82
C ASP A 25 -5.17 -12.02 -2.83
N ALA A 26 -5.34 -11.28 -3.92
CA ALA A 26 -6.45 -10.33 -4.08
C ALA A 26 -6.68 -10.02 -5.56
N VAL A 27 -7.94 -9.88 -5.95
CA VAL A 27 -8.36 -9.54 -7.30
C VAL A 27 -9.13 -8.23 -7.28
N ASN A 28 -8.70 -7.25 -8.10
CA ASN A 28 -9.46 -6.02 -8.34
C ASN A 28 -10.07 -5.95 -9.74
N THR A 29 -9.63 -6.82 -10.64
CA THR A 29 -10.09 -6.87 -12.04
C THR A 29 -10.38 -8.32 -12.43
N ILE A 30 -11.54 -8.56 -13.02
CA ILE A 30 -11.91 -9.88 -13.54
C ILE A 30 -12.09 -9.78 -15.06
N LEU A 31 -11.42 -10.67 -15.79
CA LEU A 31 -11.49 -10.82 -17.23
C LEU A 31 -12.19 -12.15 -17.57
N ARG A 32 -12.95 -12.18 -18.65
CA ARG A 32 -13.49 -13.42 -19.20
C ARG A 32 -12.77 -13.78 -20.49
N ARG A 33 -12.16 -14.95 -20.53
CA ARG A 33 -11.45 -15.46 -21.71
C ARG A 33 -11.80 -16.94 -21.92
N GLY A 34 -12.30 -17.31 -23.09
CA GLY A 34 -12.60 -18.71 -23.43
C GLY A 34 -13.63 -19.37 -22.50
N GLY A 35 -14.52 -18.62 -21.87
CA GLY A 35 -15.48 -19.13 -20.89
C GLY A 35 -15.00 -19.11 -19.44
N GLU A 36 -13.70 -18.94 -19.19
CA GLU A 36 -13.10 -18.87 -17.87
C GLU A 36 -13.01 -17.44 -17.33
N LEU A 37 -13.06 -17.31 -16.02
CA LEU A 37 -12.82 -16.07 -15.29
C LEU A 37 -11.36 -16.01 -14.84
N ILE A 38 -10.65 -14.95 -15.24
CA ILE A 38 -9.26 -14.71 -14.87
C ILE A 38 -9.22 -13.49 -13.96
N GLY A 39 -8.71 -13.67 -12.75
CA GLY A 39 -8.52 -12.60 -11.78
C GLY A 39 -7.17 -11.91 -11.96
N ASP A 40 -7.18 -10.58 -11.89
CA ASP A 40 -6.00 -9.74 -11.98
C ASP A 40 -5.97 -8.72 -10.84
N ASN A 41 -4.77 -8.25 -10.50
CA ASN A 41 -4.59 -7.15 -9.56
C ASN A 41 -3.73 -6.06 -10.20
N THR A 42 -4.33 -4.89 -10.40
CA THR A 42 -3.69 -3.74 -11.02
C THR A 42 -3.31 -2.64 -10.02
N ASP A 43 -3.58 -2.81 -8.73
CA ASP A 43 -3.35 -1.78 -7.71
C ASP A 43 -1.87 -1.36 -7.66
N GLY A 44 -0.96 -2.33 -7.62
CA GLY A 44 0.46 -2.05 -7.51
C GLY A 44 1.06 -1.40 -8.74
N VAL A 45 0.70 -1.88 -9.94
CA VAL A 45 1.15 -1.27 -11.19
C VAL A 45 0.59 0.14 -11.34
N GLY A 46 -0.69 0.33 -10.98
CA GLY A 46 -1.33 1.65 -10.99
C GLY A 46 -0.62 2.62 -10.04
N LEU A 47 -0.34 2.20 -8.81
CA LEU A 47 0.38 3.01 -7.84
C LEU A 47 1.77 3.40 -8.36
N LEU A 48 2.58 2.46 -8.84
CA LEU A 48 3.92 2.78 -9.35
C LEU A 48 3.87 3.72 -10.56
N THR A 49 2.94 3.50 -11.47
CA THR A 49 2.75 4.38 -12.62
C THR A 49 2.45 5.80 -12.17
N ASP A 50 1.55 5.95 -11.19
CA ASP A 50 1.19 7.27 -10.68
C ASP A 50 2.37 7.95 -9.98
N LEU A 51 3.04 7.25 -9.07
CA LEU A 51 4.21 7.79 -8.37
C LEU A 51 5.35 8.20 -9.32
N THR A 52 5.68 7.36 -10.31
CA THR A 52 6.88 7.56 -11.12
C THR A 52 6.63 8.35 -12.41
N GLN A 53 5.49 8.17 -13.06
CA GLN A 53 5.20 8.81 -14.34
C GLN A 53 4.35 10.08 -14.19
N ASN A 54 3.28 10.03 -13.39
CA ASN A 54 2.40 11.19 -13.24
C ASN A 54 2.98 12.22 -12.26
N LEU A 55 3.46 11.77 -11.10
CA LEU A 55 4.07 12.63 -10.08
C LEU A 55 5.57 12.85 -10.30
N GLY A 56 6.21 12.08 -11.18
CA GLY A 56 7.62 12.22 -11.53
C GLY A 56 8.59 11.94 -10.38
N LEU A 57 8.19 11.16 -9.38
CA LEU A 57 9.04 10.88 -8.22
C LEU A 57 10.24 10.00 -8.60
N ARG A 58 11.41 10.38 -8.10
CA ARG A 58 12.64 9.60 -8.24
C ARG A 58 12.87 8.78 -6.97
N LEU A 59 12.38 7.55 -6.99
CA LEU A 59 12.41 6.63 -5.84
C LEU A 59 13.61 5.67 -5.96
N ALA A 60 14.81 6.15 -5.66
CA ALA A 60 16.01 5.32 -5.63
C ALA A 60 16.25 4.80 -4.21
N SER A 61 16.05 3.49 -4.01
CA SER A 61 16.19 2.83 -2.70
C SER A 61 15.43 3.54 -1.55
N PRO A 62 14.13 3.86 -1.73
CA PRO A 62 13.39 4.71 -0.81
C PRO A 62 13.16 4.03 0.54
N ARG A 63 12.95 4.85 1.56
CA ARG A 63 12.39 4.44 2.86
C ARG A 63 10.87 4.56 2.77
N ILE A 64 10.15 3.45 2.89
CA ILE A 64 8.69 3.41 2.67
C ILE A 64 7.97 3.04 3.96
N LEU A 65 6.93 3.80 4.31
CA LEU A 65 5.96 3.44 5.33
C LEU A 65 4.61 3.13 4.66
N MET A 66 4.15 1.91 4.82
CA MET A 66 2.82 1.45 4.39
C MET A 66 1.88 1.43 5.59
N LEU A 67 0.82 2.22 5.55
CA LEU A 67 -0.22 2.23 6.58
C LEU A 67 -1.36 1.30 6.17
N GLY A 68 -1.58 0.27 6.95
CA GLY A 68 -2.57 -0.78 6.70
C GLY A 68 -1.96 -2.08 6.21
N ALA A 69 -2.61 -3.20 6.53
CA ALA A 69 -2.23 -4.56 6.13
C ALA A 69 -3.42 -5.30 5.50
N GLY A 70 -4.22 -4.59 4.72
CA GLY A 70 -5.36 -5.12 3.97
C GLY A 70 -5.02 -5.47 2.52
N GLY A 71 -6.05 -5.82 1.73
CA GLY A 71 -5.89 -6.18 0.32
C GLY A 71 -5.28 -5.08 -0.55
N ALA A 72 -5.48 -3.78 -0.21
CA ALA A 72 -4.85 -2.67 -0.92
C ALA A 72 -3.34 -2.65 -0.68
N ALA A 73 -2.89 -2.73 0.59
CA ALA A 73 -1.48 -2.83 0.93
C ALA A 73 -0.84 -4.06 0.25
N ARG A 74 -1.45 -5.24 0.41
CA ARG A 74 -0.97 -6.49 -0.17
C ARG A 74 -0.77 -6.39 -1.69
N GLY A 75 -1.73 -5.80 -2.41
CA GLY A 75 -1.67 -5.63 -3.87
C GLY A 75 -0.55 -4.71 -4.35
N THR A 76 0.02 -3.87 -3.49
CA THR A 76 1.04 -2.90 -3.85
C THR A 76 2.45 -3.29 -3.40
N LEU A 77 2.58 -4.20 -2.41
CA LEU A 77 3.89 -4.57 -1.84
C LEU A 77 4.88 -5.13 -2.87
N GLY A 78 4.42 -6.05 -3.73
CA GLY A 78 5.29 -6.63 -4.74
C GLY A 78 5.97 -5.57 -5.61
N PRO A 79 5.22 -4.75 -6.33
CA PRO A 79 5.77 -3.65 -7.12
C PRO A 79 6.61 -2.66 -6.31
N LEU A 80 6.22 -2.32 -5.07
CA LEU A 80 7.03 -1.43 -4.23
C LEU A 80 8.39 -2.04 -3.86
N LEU A 81 8.47 -3.34 -3.64
CA LEU A 81 9.72 -4.04 -3.35
C LEU A 81 10.64 -4.12 -4.58
N GLU A 82 10.10 -4.05 -5.81
CA GLU A 82 10.90 -3.94 -7.04
C GLU A 82 11.71 -2.63 -7.10
N LEU A 83 11.29 -1.58 -6.38
CA LEU A 83 12.07 -0.34 -6.20
C LEU A 83 13.32 -0.56 -5.32
N LYS A 84 13.48 -1.75 -4.73
CA LYS A 84 14.58 -2.08 -3.79
C LYS A 84 14.67 -1.06 -2.64
N PRO A 85 13.57 -0.85 -1.89
CA PRO A 85 13.59 0.11 -0.80
C PRO A 85 14.68 -0.26 0.22
N SER A 86 15.33 0.73 0.81
CA SER A 86 16.29 0.53 1.91
C SER A 86 15.59 0.01 3.17
N THR A 87 14.31 0.36 3.33
CA THR A 87 13.40 -0.24 4.32
C THR A 87 11.95 -0.05 3.86
N LEU A 88 11.10 -1.04 4.14
CA LEU A 88 9.66 -0.95 3.99
C LEU A 88 9.02 -1.39 5.31
N VAL A 89 8.37 -0.47 6.00
CA VAL A 89 7.65 -0.75 7.24
C VAL A 89 6.16 -0.82 6.94
N ILE A 90 5.51 -1.91 7.30
CA ILE A 90 4.07 -2.04 7.27
C ILE A 90 3.56 -1.76 8.67
N ALA A 91 2.71 -0.74 8.83
CA ALA A 91 2.12 -0.41 10.12
C ALA A 91 0.61 -0.62 10.08
N ASN A 92 0.07 -1.27 11.11
CA ASN A 92 -1.36 -1.54 11.18
C ASN A 92 -1.85 -1.46 12.63
N ARG A 93 -3.15 -1.19 12.81
CA ARG A 93 -3.79 -1.19 14.14
C ARG A 93 -3.59 -2.53 14.89
N THR A 94 -3.66 -3.64 14.15
CA THR A 94 -3.38 -4.99 14.64
C THR A 94 -1.98 -5.37 14.16
N ALA A 95 -1.00 -5.39 15.08
CA ALA A 95 0.43 -5.64 14.77
C ALA A 95 0.62 -6.98 14.06
N GLU A 96 -0.07 -8.03 14.51
CA GLU A 96 0.04 -9.39 13.97
C GLU A 96 -0.28 -9.44 12.47
N ARG A 97 -1.23 -8.61 12.00
CA ARG A 97 -1.55 -8.51 10.57
C ARG A 97 -0.42 -7.89 9.77
N ALA A 98 0.22 -6.86 10.31
CA ALA A 98 1.36 -6.21 9.67
C ALA A 98 2.57 -7.13 9.64
N MET A 99 2.86 -7.79 10.76
CA MET A 99 3.97 -8.76 10.88
C MET A 99 3.76 -9.98 9.99
N GLY A 100 2.54 -10.54 9.94
CA GLY A 100 2.19 -11.64 9.06
C GLY A 100 2.35 -11.28 7.59
N LEU A 101 1.85 -10.10 7.19
CA LEU A 101 2.01 -9.62 5.82
C LEU A 101 3.48 -9.35 5.48
N ALA A 102 4.27 -8.77 6.39
CA ALA A 102 5.70 -8.58 6.19
C ALA A 102 6.45 -9.90 6.03
N ALA A 103 6.12 -10.92 6.82
CA ALA A 103 6.74 -12.24 6.74
C ALA A 103 6.52 -12.93 5.38
N GLU A 104 5.35 -12.73 4.76
CA GLU A 104 5.04 -13.28 3.43
C GLU A 104 5.92 -12.68 2.29
N PHE A 105 6.53 -11.52 2.53
CA PHE A 105 7.38 -10.82 1.56
C PHE A 105 8.83 -10.70 2.00
N ALA A 106 9.23 -11.36 3.09
CA ALA A 106 10.56 -11.23 3.69
C ALA A 106 11.70 -11.70 2.78
N ASP A 107 11.44 -12.65 1.87
CA ASP A 107 12.39 -13.16 0.88
C ASP A 107 12.64 -12.17 -0.28
N ARG A 108 11.84 -11.09 -0.38
CA ARG A 108 11.84 -10.16 -1.51
C ARG A 108 12.51 -8.81 -1.20
N GLY A 109 12.82 -8.53 0.05
CA GLY A 109 13.48 -7.28 0.43
C GLY A 109 13.38 -6.95 1.91
N ALA A 110 13.88 -5.78 2.27
CA ALA A 110 13.89 -5.26 3.64
C ALA A 110 12.49 -4.79 4.07
N VAL A 111 11.62 -5.74 4.46
CA VAL A 111 10.26 -5.46 4.91
C VAL A 111 10.06 -5.90 6.37
N SER A 112 9.36 -5.08 7.13
CA SER A 112 9.00 -5.36 8.53
C SER A 112 7.58 -4.91 8.85
N GLY A 113 6.99 -5.47 9.90
CA GLY A 113 5.64 -5.15 10.35
C GLY A 113 5.63 -4.63 11.78
N ALA A 114 4.77 -3.64 12.07
CA ALA A 114 4.61 -3.05 13.39
C ALA A 114 3.15 -2.66 13.68
N ALA A 115 2.83 -2.40 14.95
CA ALA A 115 1.66 -1.61 15.31
C ALA A 115 1.91 -0.12 14.99
N PHE A 116 0.86 0.71 14.96
CA PHE A 116 1.03 2.15 14.72
C PHE A 116 1.87 2.84 15.81
N ASP A 117 1.72 2.43 17.06
CA ASP A 117 2.51 2.94 18.18
C ASP A 117 3.95 2.39 18.21
N GLY A 118 4.22 1.32 17.45
CA GLY A 118 5.53 0.74 17.24
C GLY A 118 6.30 1.33 16.06
N ILE A 119 5.80 2.39 15.40
CA ILE A 119 6.54 3.08 14.36
C ILE A 119 7.64 3.93 15.00
N GLU A 120 8.88 3.42 14.98
CA GLU A 120 10.06 4.10 15.56
C GLU A 120 11.12 4.35 14.47
N PRO A 121 10.89 5.29 13.56
CA PRO A 121 11.88 5.57 12.52
C PRO A 121 13.09 6.29 13.10
N LEU A 122 14.29 5.83 12.75
CA LEU A 122 15.53 6.55 13.02
C LEU A 122 15.65 7.82 12.16
N GLU A 123 15.06 7.77 10.97
CA GLU A 123 15.01 8.86 10.00
C GLU A 123 13.60 8.91 9.38
N PRO A 124 13.15 10.07 8.89
CA PRO A 124 11.89 10.18 8.19
C PRO A 124 11.80 9.25 6.98
N PHE A 125 10.58 8.92 6.56
CA PHE A 125 10.34 8.15 5.35
C PHE A 125 10.34 9.07 4.11
N ASP A 126 10.78 8.54 2.97
CA ASP A 126 10.69 9.23 1.69
C ASP A 126 9.26 9.16 1.14
N LEU A 127 8.58 8.04 1.40
CA LEU A 127 7.22 7.77 0.92
C LEU A 127 6.36 7.15 2.04
N ILE A 128 5.23 7.77 2.32
CA ILE A 128 4.21 7.23 3.24
C ILE A 128 2.93 6.98 2.44
N ILE A 129 2.46 5.74 2.42
CA ILE A 129 1.28 5.32 1.68
C ILE A 129 0.16 4.94 2.65
N ASN A 130 -0.97 5.63 2.58
CA ASN A 130 -2.16 5.24 3.32
C ASN A 130 -3.00 4.24 2.50
N ALA A 131 -2.94 2.98 2.89
CA ALA A 131 -3.76 1.89 2.36
C ALA A 131 -4.87 1.45 3.35
N THR A 132 -5.17 2.29 4.34
CA THR A 132 -6.27 2.06 5.29
C THR A 132 -7.58 2.63 4.76
N SER A 133 -8.68 2.30 5.43
CA SER A 133 -9.98 2.94 5.20
C SER A 133 -10.21 4.19 6.08
N ALA A 134 -9.19 4.72 6.76
CA ALA A 134 -9.32 5.83 7.68
C ALA A 134 -9.88 7.09 6.98
N SER A 135 -9.30 7.47 5.85
CA SER A 135 -9.76 8.65 5.08
C SER A 135 -11.22 8.55 4.64
N LEU A 136 -11.73 7.34 4.35
CA LEU A 136 -13.15 7.14 4.01
C LEU A 136 -14.09 7.41 5.19
N LYS A 137 -13.55 7.45 6.42
CA LYS A 137 -14.28 7.77 7.65
C LYS A 137 -14.00 9.16 8.18
N GLY A 138 -13.24 9.97 7.45
CA GLY A 138 -12.79 11.28 7.90
C GLY A 138 -11.65 11.24 8.94
N GLU A 139 -10.95 10.12 9.06
CA GLU A 139 -9.92 9.88 10.06
C GLU A 139 -8.52 9.88 9.43
N VAL A 140 -7.49 10.16 10.23
CA VAL A 140 -6.08 10.02 9.89
C VAL A 140 -5.48 8.88 10.70
N PRO A 141 -4.72 7.95 10.10
CA PRO A 141 -4.00 6.95 10.88
C PRO A 141 -3.01 7.62 11.84
N PRO A 142 -2.79 7.08 13.05
CA PRO A 142 -1.86 7.66 14.01
C PRO A 142 -0.41 7.44 13.53
N ILE A 143 0.20 8.52 13.04
CA ILE A 143 1.58 8.53 12.52
C ILE A 143 2.42 9.46 13.39
N PRO A 144 3.57 9.01 13.91
CA PRO A 144 4.45 9.88 14.66
C PRO A 144 5.04 10.96 13.75
N LEU A 145 5.05 12.23 14.22
CA LEU A 145 5.54 13.37 13.42
C LEU A 145 6.98 13.20 12.95
N ARG A 146 7.81 12.48 13.70
CA ARG A 146 9.19 12.16 13.32
C ARG A 146 9.29 11.26 12.06
N ALA A 147 8.18 10.63 11.62
CA ALA A 147 8.16 9.85 10.39
C ALA A 147 8.12 10.73 9.14
N VAL A 148 7.82 12.02 9.29
CA VAL A 148 7.57 12.98 8.21
C VAL A 148 8.68 14.05 8.20
N ALA A 149 9.11 14.44 7.02
CA ALA A 149 10.00 15.56 6.76
C ALA A 149 9.52 16.33 5.52
N ARG A 150 10.14 17.47 5.25
CA ARG A 150 9.76 18.38 4.15
C ARG A 150 9.81 17.76 2.75
N ASN A 151 10.57 16.68 2.60
CA ASN A 151 10.71 15.93 1.34
C ASN A 151 9.96 14.59 1.37
N THR A 152 9.19 14.29 2.41
CA THR A 152 8.34 13.11 2.47
C THR A 152 7.17 13.27 1.50
N THR A 153 6.96 12.28 0.64
CA THR A 153 5.74 12.20 -0.17
C THR A 153 4.70 11.37 0.58
N CYS A 154 3.53 11.94 0.78
CA CYS A 154 2.38 11.24 1.37
C CYS A 154 1.34 10.93 0.29
N TYR A 155 1.03 9.66 0.10
CA TYR A 155 0.11 9.17 -0.92
C TYR A 155 -1.08 8.46 -0.27
N ASP A 156 -2.29 8.86 -0.60
CA ASP A 156 -3.51 8.19 -0.12
C ASP A 156 -4.10 7.31 -1.21
N MET A 157 -4.28 6.04 -0.93
CA MET A 157 -4.96 5.11 -1.85
C MET A 157 -6.49 5.27 -1.83
N ALA A 158 -7.05 5.99 -0.85
CA ALA A 158 -8.42 6.44 -0.90
C ALA A 158 -8.52 7.65 -1.85
N TYR A 159 -9.58 7.71 -2.61
CA TYR A 159 -9.85 8.81 -3.54
C TYR A 159 -11.30 9.29 -3.40
N GLY A 160 -11.53 10.56 -3.73
CA GLY A 160 -12.84 11.19 -3.63
C GLY A 160 -12.82 12.58 -4.24
N ILE A 161 -13.84 13.40 -3.94
CA ILE A 161 -13.89 14.80 -4.35
C ILE A 161 -13.05 15.61 -3.34
N GLY A 162 -11.96 16.21 -3.83
CA GLY A 162 -11.05 17.04 -3.02
C GLY A 162 -10.00 16.25 -2.26
N GLU A 163 -9.39 16.92 -1.28
CA GLU A 163 -8.36 16.33 -0.44
C GLU A 163 -8.91 15.35 0.57
N THR A 164 -8.12 14.28 0.81
CA THR A 164 -8.43 13.36 1.89
C THR A 164 -7.92 13.89 3.24
N PRO A 165 -8.48 13.45 4.37
CA PRO A 165 -7.96 13.82 5.70
C PRO A 165 -6.47 13.53 5.87
N PHE A 166 -5.98 12.44 5.28
CA PHE A 166 -4.57 12.09 5.35
C PHE A 166 -3.67 13.04 4.55
N THR A 167 -4.06 13.43 3.33
CA THR A 167 -3.26 14.38 2.52
C THR A 167 -3.33 15.80 3.09
N GLN A 168 -4.46 16.21 3.68
CA GLN A 168 -4.55 17.45 4.42
C GLN A 168 -3.59 17.43 5.63
N TRP A 169 -3.64 16.38 6.43
CA TRP A 169 -2.72 16.19 7.55
C TRP A 169 -1.25 16.27 7.12
N ALA A 170 -0.88 15.61 6.02
CA ALA A 170 0.48 15.62 5.48
C ALA A 170 0.95 17.05 5.17
N ARG A 171 0.14 17.83 4.46
CA ARG A 171 0.43 19.23 4.13
C ARG A 171 0.58 20.10 5.38
N ASP A 172 -0.30 19.94 6.35
CA ASP A 172 -0.27 20.70 7.61
C ASP A 172 1.01 20.42 8.42
N HIS A 173 1.67 19.27 8.16
CA HIS A 173 2.92 18.86 8.80
C HIS A 173 4.15 18.96 7.89
N GLY A 174 4.01 19.60 6.73
CA GLY A 174 5.12 19.98 5.87
C GLY A 174 5.66 18.88 4.94
N ALA A 175 4.81 17.86 4.63
CA ALA A 175 5.08 16.84 3.64
C ALA A 175 4.50 17.19 2.26
#